data_f6cdcf636abb598f0ba32a1882015412
#
_entry.id   f6cdcf636abb598f0ba32a1882015412
#
_cell.length_a   1.000
_cell.length_b   1.000
_cell.length_c   1.000
_cell.angle_alpha   90.00
_cell.angle_beta   90.00
_cell.angle_gamma   90.00
#
_symmetry.space_group_name_H-M   'P 1'
#
loop_
_entity.id
_entity.type
_entity.pdbx_description
1 polymer ?
#
loop_
_entity_poly.entity_id
_entity_poly.type
_entity_poly.pdbx_seq_one_letter_code
_entity_poly.pdbx_strand_id
1 'polypeptide(L)'
;QPSYYWGNALLLPQPPADDDLAHWLARFAQEIGQHDPAIRHVAIGVNVAPRADAASLPAWRAAGFELFETETLRLRAGGLQAPARVPRGEVVFREADLAREVDTFVDLQCVDPEGYEPVGYRLHRTRQMQRMAAMQQAGTGTWFGVWCDGVLAADCGLLRDGALGRFQHVGTHPAW
;
A
#
# COMPACT_ATOMS: atom_id res chain seq x y z
N GLN A 1 -13.30 -1.14 5.11
CA GLN A 1 -12.44 -1.68 6.18
C GLN A 1 -11.92 -0.52 7.04
N PRO A 2 -12.32 -0.40 8.32
CA PRO A 2 -11.97 0.76 9.16
C PRO A 2 -10.46 0.99 9.33
N SER A 3 -9.66 -0.07 9.29
CA SER A 3 -8.21 -0.04 9.44
C SER A 3 -7.43 0.20 8.14
N TYR A 4 -8.11 0.34 7.01
CA TYR A 4 -7.44 0.56 5.72
C TYR A 4 -7.78 1.93 5.17
N TYR A 5 -7.02 2.94 5.54
CA TYR A 5 -7.26 4.33 5.21
C TYR A 5 -7.29 4.60 3.71
N TRP A 6 -6.35 4.05 2.96
CA TRP A 6 -6.26 4.20 1.51
C TRP A 6 -7.35 3.49 0.72
N GLY A 7 -7.97 2.46 1.31
CA GLY A 7 -9.12 1.78 0.71
C GLY A 7 -10.44 2.50 0.94
N ASN A 8 -10.46 3.48 1.86
CA ASN A 8 -11.61 4.29 2.20
C ASN A 8 -11.30 5.76 1.86
N ALA A 9 -11.01 6.04 0.59
CA ALA A 9 -10.62 7.36 0.12
C ALA A 9 -11.54 7.83 -1.01
N LEU A 10 -11.80 9.13 -1.07
CA LEU A 10 -12.33 9.77 -2.27
C LEU A 10 -11.16 10.07 -3.22
N LEU A 11 -11.30 9.68 -4.49
CA LEU A 11 -10.37 10.07 -5.53
C LEU A 11 -11.02 11.14 -6.41
N LEU A 12 -10.44 12.32 -6.39
CA LEU A 12 -10.95 13.46 -7.12
C LEU A 12 -10.32 13.55 -8.51
N PRO A 13 -11.07 14.00 -9.53
CA PRO A 13 -10.53 14.21 -10.87
C PRO A 13 -9.58 15.41 -10.96
N GLN A 14 -9.67 16.34 -10.00
CA GLN A 14 -8.87 17.57 -9.92
C GLN A 14 -8.55 17.89 -8.46
N PRO A 15 -7.45 18.60 -8.17
CA PRO A 15 -7.15 19.08 -6.82
C PRO A 15 -8.31 19.93 -6.27
N PRO A 16 -8.67 19.75 -5.00
CA PRO A 16 -9.70 20.57 -4.38
C PRO A 16 -9.21 22.00 -4.19
N ALA A 17 -10.14 22.95 -4.17
CA ALA A 17 -9.87 24.30 -3.72
C ALA A 17 -9.94 24.41 -2.18
N ASP A 18 -9.42 25.47 -1.62
CA ASP A 18 -9.40 25.65 -0.16
C ASP A 18 -10.82 25.79 0.43
N ASP A 19 -11.72 26.40 -0.30
CA ASP A 19 -13.13 26.59 0.07
C ASP A 19 -14.03 25.35 -0.17
N ASP A 20 -13.49 24.30 -0.82
CA ASP A 20 -14.21 23.06 -1.07
C ASP A 20 -14.27 22.11 0.14
N LEU A 21 -13.57 22.40 1.23
CA LEU A 21 -13.42 21.50 2.37
C LEU A 21 -14.76 20.94 2.88
N ALA A 22 -15.73 21.82 3.15
CA ALA A 22 -17.03 21.40 3.68
C ALA A 22 -17.78 20.47 2.72
N HIS A 23 -17.70 20.75 1.43
CA HIS A 23 -18.29 19.92 0.37
C HIS A 23 -17.71 18.52 0.38
N TRP A 24 -16.39 18.39 0.39
CA TRP A 24 -15.73 17.08 0.32
C TRP A 24 -15.85 16.28 1.61
N LEU A 25 -15.91 16.93 2.76
CA LEU A 25 -16.23 16.27 4.04
C LEU A 25 -17.64 15.68 4.02
N ALA A 26 -18.63 16.43 3.53
CA ALA A 26 -19.99 15.94 3.39
C ALA A 26 -20.07 14.76 2.41
N ARG A 27 -19.37 14.84 1.28
CA ARG A 27 -19.29 13.75 0.31
C ARG A 27 -18.62 12.50 0.89
N PHE A 28 -17.51 12.64 1.62
CA PHE A 28 -16.86 11.52 2.28
C PHE A 28 -17.80 10.87 3.30
N ALA A 29 -18.47 11.65 4.12
CA ALA A 29 -19.44 11.13 5.08
C ALA A 29 -20.58 10.37 4.40
N GLN A 30 -21.08 10.87 3.28
CA GLN A 30 -22.16 10.25 2.52
C GLN A 30 -21.73 8.97 1.81
N GLU A 31 -20.57 8.97 1.13
CA GLU A 31 -20.14 7.87 0.26
C GLU A 31 -19.43 6.77 1.04
N ILE A 32 -18.79 7.10 2.16
CA ILE A 32 -17.91 6.18 2.91
C ILE A 32 -18.32 6.12 4.38
N GLY A 33 -18.36 7.25 5.08
CA GLY A 33 -18.50 7.30 6.54
C GLY A 33 -19.78 6.67 7.07
N GLN A 34 -20.91 6.87 6.41
CA GLN A 34 -22.20 6.31 6.85
C GLN A 34 -22.31 4.78 6.65
N HIS A 35 -21.46 4.17 5.81
CA HIS A 35 -21.50 2.74 5.57
C HIS A 35 -20.81 1.91 6.67
N ASP A 36 -19.89 2.53 7.42
CA ASP A 36 -19.20 1.87 8.53
C ASP A 36 -18.76 2.93 9.56
N PRO A 37 -19.47 3.02 10.71
CA PRO A 37 -19.20 4.02 11.75
C PRO A 37 -17.83 3.84 12.44
N ALA A 38 -17.15 2.72 12.20
CA ALA A 38 -15.78 2.52 12.67
C ALA A 38 -14.74 3.23 11.82
N ILE A 39 -15.12 3.77 10.65
CA ILE A 39 -14.24 4.62 9.82
C ILE A 39 -14.17 6.01 10.45
N ARG A 40 -13.03 6.34 11.03
CA ARG A 40 -12.79 7.61 11.75
C ARG A 40 -11.81 8.53 11.08
N HIS A 41 -11.25 8.12 9.94
CA HIS A 41 -10.35 8.94 9.14
C HIS A 41 -11.09 9.50 7.93
N VAL A 42 -10.56 10.55 7.37
CA VAL A 42 -10.95 11.09 6.06
C VAL A 42 -9.72 11.09 5.18
N ALA A 43 -9.78 10.37 4.06
CA ALA A 43 -8.73 10.32 3.07
C ALA A 43 -9.27 10.83 1.73
N ILE A 44 -8.58 11.80 1.15
CA ILE A 44 -8.93 12.40 -0.15
C ILE A 44 -7.66 12.47 -0.97
N GLY A 45 -7.71 11.94 -2.17
CA GLY A 45 -6.58 11.91 -3.09
C GLY A 45 -6.93 12.48 -4.45
N VAL A 46 -5.92 12.88 -5.19
CA VAL A 46 -6.01 13.26 -6.59
C VAL A 46 -4.95 12.50 -7.38
N ASN A 47 -5.29 12.08 -8.58
CA ASN A 47 -4.36 11.33 -9.43
C ASN A 47 -3.87 12.20 -10.60
N VAL A 48 -3.47 13.42 -10.27
CA VAL A 48 -2.92 14.39 -11.21
C VAL A 48 -1.69 15.07 -10.60
N ALA A 49 -0.79 15.53 -11.43
CA ALA A 49 0.36 16.30 -10.95
C ALA A 49 -0.13 17.52 -10.14
N PRO A 50 0.46 17.78 -8.96
CA PRO A 50 0.09 18.94 -8.18
C PRO A 50 0.34 20.21 -8.96
N ARG A 51 -0.59 21.16 -8.87
CA ARG A 51 -0.36 22.51 -9.38
C ARG A 51 0.59 23.23 -8.43
N ALA A 52 1.37 24.15 -8.94
CA ALA A 52 2.34 24.92 -8.14
C ALA A 52 1.68 25.68 -6.96
N ASP A 53 0.39 25.98 -7.08
CA ASP A 53 -0.45 26.65 -6.08
C ASP A 53 -1.21 25.68 -5.16
N ALA A 54 -1.21 24.38 -5.45
CA ALA A 54 -1.89 23.36 -4.64
C ALA A 54 -1.25 23.15 -3.24
N ALA A 55 -0.05 23.69 -3.03
CA ALA A 55 0.63 23.65 -1.73
C ALA A 55 -0.08 24.49 -0.64
N SER A 56 -1.01 25.37 -1.00
CA SER A 56 -1.71 26.26 -0.07
C SER A 56 -3.16 25.84 0.09
N LEU A 57 -3.43 24.98 1.06
CA LEU A 57 -4.77 24.58 1.50
C LEU A 57 -4.91 24.91 3.01
N PRO A 58 -4.92 26.20 3.38
CA PRO A 58 -4.92 26.61 4.80
C PRO A 58 -6.14 26.12 5.57
N ALA A 59 -7.35 26.10 4.97
CA ALA A 59 -8.55 25.59 5.62
C ALA A 59 -8.45 24.08 5.89
N TRP A 60 -7.88 23.33 4.95
CA TRP A 60 -7.65 21.89 5.12
C TRP A 60 -6.63 21.59 6.22
N ARG A 61 -5.52 22.33 6.25
CA ARG A 61 -4.51 22.21 7.31
C ARG A 61 -5.06 22.58 8.68
N ALA A 62 -5.85 23.64 8.76
CA ALA A 62 -6.52 24.05 10.00
C ALA A 62 -7.54 23.00 10.49
N ALA A 63 -8.12 22.23 9.58
CA ALA A 63 -9.00 21.09 9.89
C ALA A 63 -8.22 19.79 10.25
N GLY A 64 -6.89 19.83 10.29
CA GLY A 64 -6.05 18.70 10.68
C GLY A 64 -5.64 17.78 9.54
N PHE A 65 -5.82 18.18 8.27
CA PHE A 65 -5.33 17.39 7.14
C PHE A 65 -3.82 17.54 6.97
N GLU A 66 -3.17 16.43 6.76
CA GLU A 66 -1.80 16.35 6.29
C GLU A 66 -1.79 16.15 4.78
N LEU A 67 -1.01 16.97 4.08
CA LEU A 67 -0.81 16.85 2.64
C LEU A 67 0.51 16.16 2.37
N PHE A 68 0.47 15.10 1.60
CA PHE A 68 1.68 14.44 1.12
C PHE A 68 1.51 14.04 -0.36
N GLU A 69 2.63 13.92 -1.02
CA GLU A 69 2.72 13.51 -2.43
C GLU A 69 3.31 12.11 -2.51
N THR A 70 2.81 11.34 -3.44
CA THR A 70 3.40 10.05 -3.81
C THR A 70 3.80 10.07 -5.27
N GLU A 71 5.02 9.63 -5.56
CA GLU A 71 5.48 9.47 -6.93
C GLU A 71 5.34 8.02 -7.38
N THR A 72 4.79 7.82 -8.58
CA THR A 72 4.78 6.52 -9.22
C THR A 72 5.99 6.40 -10.15
N LEU A 73 6.95 5.59 -9.75
CA LEU A 73 8.12 5.30 -10.56
C LEU A 73 7.80 4.22 -11.60
N ARG A 74 8.23 4.45 -12.84
CA ARG A 74 8.08 3.47 -13.92
C ARG A 74 9.44 2.98 -14.38
N LEU A 75 9.66 1.67 -14.27
CA LEU A 75 10.80 1.02 -14.87
C LEU A 75 10.53 0.73 -16.36
N ARG A 76 11.44 1.15 -17.22
CA ARG A 76 11.41 0.77 -18.64
C ARG A 76 12.07 -0.58 -18.83
N ALA A 77 11.65 -1.32 -19.86
CA ALA A 77 12.30 -2.57 -20.24
C ALA A 77 13.82 -2.31 -20.46
N GLY A 78 14.65 -3.20 -19.93
CA GLY A 78 16.11 -3.06 -19.97
C GLY A 78 16.72 -2.09 -18.95
N GLY A 79 15.90 -1.43 -18.11
CA GLY A 79 16.39 -0.51 -17.06
C GLY A 79 16.77 -1.19 -15.75
N LEU A 80 16.64 -2.51 -15.63
CA LEU A 80 17.06 -3.26 -14.45
C LEU A 80 18.57 -3.21 -14.31
N GLN A 81 19.03 -2.84 -13.13
CA GLN A 81 20.44 -2.88 -12.75
C GLN A 81 20.66 -3.97 -11.69
N ALA A 82 21.82 -4.59 -11.73
CA ALA A 82 22.20 -5.51 -10.67
C ALA A 82 22.26 -4.78 -9.32
N PRO A 83 21.84 -5.44 -8.21
CA PRO A 83 21.90 -4.83 -6.90
C PRO A 83 23.34 -4.47 -6.52
N ALA A 84 23.54 -3.30 -5.95
CA ALA A 84 24.86 -2.84 -5.50
C ALA A 84 25.36 -3.61 -4.26
N ARG A 85 24.46 -4.27 -3.53
CA ARG A 85 24.78 -5.08 -2.35
C ARG A 85 24.24 -6.48 -2.56
N VAL A 86 25.06 -7.46 -2.21
CA VAL A 86 24.67 -8.88 -2.20
C VAL A 86 24.53 -9.29 -0.75
N PRO A 87 23.41 -9.90 -0.35
CA PRO A 87 23.24 -10.43 1.00
C PRO A 87 24.35 -11.45 1.33
N ARG A 88 24.69 -11.55 2.62
CA ARG A 88 25.60 -12.58 3.12
C ARG A 88 24.81 -13.81 3.57
N GLY A 89 25.44 -14.98 3.56
CA GLY A 89 24.80 -16.24 3.95
C GLY A 89 24.10 -16.96 2.79
N GLU A 90 23.32 -17.97 3.10
CA GLU A 90 22.51 -18.68 2.12
C GLU A 90 21.26 -17.84 1.79
N VAL A 91 21.15 -17.40 0.54
CA VAL A 91 20.04 -16.60 0.06
C VAL A 91 19.24 -17.35 -0.97
N VAL A 92 17.96 -17.57 -0.67
CA VAL A 92 17.02 -18.21 -1.58
C VAL A 92 15.97 -17.19 -1.99
N PHE A 93 15.91 -16.87 -3.28
CA PHE A 93 14.81 -16.12 -3.89
C PHE A 93 13.87 -17.09 -4.59
N ARG A 94 12.60 -17.06 -4.26
CA ARG A 94 11.61 -17.91 -4.91
C ARG A 94 10.22 -17.29 -4.91
N GLU A 95 9.39 -17.84 -5.78
CA GLU A 95 7.95 -17.60 -5.73
C GLU A 95 7.36 -18.20 -4.44
N ALA A 96 6.41 -17.50 -3.85
CA ALA A 96 5.66 -17.92 -2.68
C ALA A 96 4.46 -18.79 -3.09
N ASP A 97 4.19 -19.84 -2.34
CA ASP A 97 2.90 -20.55 -2.39
C ASP A 97 1.94 -19.90 -1.38
N LEU A 98 1.29 -18.81 -1.80
CA LEU A 98 0.39 -18.10 -0.89
C LEU A 98 -0.82 -18.94 -0.43
N ALA A 99 -1.15 -20.04 -1.10
CA ALA A 99 -2.19 -20.93 -0.60
C ALA A 99 -1.78 -21.61 0.72
N ARG A 100 -0.48 -21.71 1.00
CA ARG A 100 0.09 -22.37 2.19
C ARG A 100 0.86 -21.45 3.11
N GLU A 101 1.41 -20.36 2.56
CA GLU A 101 2.41 -19.54 3.25
C GLU A 101 1.88 -18.16 3.68
N VAL A 102 0.57 -17.87 3.56
CA VAL A 102 -0.02 -16.57 3.91
C VAL A 102 0.45 -16.07 5.28
N ASP A 103 0.41 -16.93 6.30
CA ASP A 103 0.74 -16.53 7.67
C ASP A 103 2.23 -16.13 7.81
N THR A 104 3.13 -16.81 7.12
CA THR A 104 4.57 -16.49 7.12
C THR A 104 4.81 -15.08 6.58
N PHE A 105 4.13 -14.71 5.50
CA PHE A 105 4.23 -13.37 4.93
C PHE A 105 3.56 -12.31 5.80
N VAL A 106 2.42 -12.63 6.42
CA VAL A 106 1.75 -11.75 7.39
C VAL A 106 2.64 -11.51 8.60
N ASP A 107 3.34 -12.53 9.10
CA ASP A 107 4.28 -12.41 10.22
C ASP A 107 5.41 -11.43 9.87
N LEU A 108 6.04 -11.56 8.69
CA LEU A 108 7.05 -10.62 8.23
C LEU A 108 6.51 -9.17 8.17
N GLN A 109 5.34 -8.98 7.55
CA GLN A 109 4.75 -7.66 7.35
C GLN A 109 4.27 -7.01 8.66
N CYS A 110 4.11 -7.78 9.73
CA CYS A 110 3.68 -7.30 11.04
C CYS A 110 4.83 -7.14 12.05
N VAL A 111 6.08 -7.31 11.64
CA VAL A 111 7.25 -7.10 12.52
C VAL A 111 7.33 -5.65 12.98
N ASP A 112 7.03 -4.71 12.09
CA ASP A 112 6.93 -3.29 12.40
C ASP A 112 5.60 -2.75 11.88
N PRO A 113 4.62 -2.50 12.75
CA PRO A 113 3.31 -1.99 12.34
C PRO A 113 3.29 -0.49 12.02
N GLU A 114 4.45 0.20 11.95
CA GLU A 114 4.56 1.62 11.54
C GLU A 114 3.62 2.56 12.31
N GLY A 115 3.41 2.32 13.61
CA GLY A 115 2.52 3.13 14.46
C GLY A 115 1.04 2.79 14.39
N TYR A 116 0.64 1.79 13.59
CA TYR A 116 -0.73 1.28 13.61
C TYR A 116 -1.00 0.38 14.84
N GLU A 117 -2.26 0.28 15.24
CA GLU A 117 -2.68 -0.65 16.29
C GLU A 117 -2.42 -2.10 15.82
N PRO A 118 -1.60 -2.89 16.54
CA PRO A 118 -1.06 -4.17 16.02
C PRO A 118 -2.11 -5.20 15.62
N VAL A 119 -3.22 -5.34 16.39
CA VAL A 119 -4.26 -6.33 16.11
C VAL A 119 -5.02 -5.98 14.83
N GLY A 120 -5.41 -4.73 14.68
CA GLY A 120 -6.09 -4.22 13.49
C GLY A 120 -5.20 -4.28 12.26
N TYR A 121 -3.91 -3.96 12.42
CA TYR A 121 -2.93 -4.02 11.35
C TYR A 121 -2.74 -5.46 10.87
N ARG A 122 -2.55 -6.43 11.79
CA ARG A 122 -2.45 -7.85 11.45
C ARG A 122 -3.70 -8.36 10.73
N LEU A 123 -4.88 -8.01 11.21
CA LEU A 123 -6.14 -8.39 10.56
C LEU A 123 -6.21 -7.83 9.13
N HIS A 124 -5.80 -6.57 8.95
CA HIS A 124 -5.73 -5.94 7.63
C HIS A 124 -4.75 -6.69 6.71
N ARG A 125 -3.52 -6.97 7.18
CA ARG A 125 -2.50 -7.70 6.40
C ARG A 125 -2.95 -9.11 6.03
N THR A 126 -3.56 -9.84 6.97
CA THR A 126 -4.12 -11.17 6.70
C THR A 126 -5.15 -11.12 5.56
N ARG A 127 -6.11 -10.21 5.62
CA ARG A 127 -7.12 -10.04 4.56
C ARG A 127 -6.50 -9.64 3.22
N GLN A 128 -5.48 -8.79 3.26
CA GLN A 128 -4.77 -8.38 2.06
C GLN A 128 -4.04 -9.57 1.44
N MET A 129 -3.29 -10.34 2.21
CA MET A 129 -2.55 -11.51 1.73
C MET A 129 -3.48 -12.62 1.21
N GLN A 130 -4.66 -12.81 1.82
CA GLN A 130 -5.67 -13.72 1.29
C GLN A 130 -6.19 -13.28 -0.10
N ARG A 131 -6.37 -11.97 -0.33
CA ARG A 131 -6.70 -11.44 -1.66
C ARG A 131 -5.57 -11.66 -2.67
N MET A 132 -4.31 -11.47 -2.24
CA MET A 132 -3.16 -11.73 -3.09
C MET A 132 -3.06 -13.22 -3.45
N ALA A 133 -3.36 -14.13 -2.51
CA ALA A 133 -3.45 -15.56 -2.78
C ALA A 133 -4.52 -15.88 -3.85
N ALA A 134 -5.69 -15.27 -3.76
CA ALA A 134 -6.74 -15.42 -4.78
C ALA A 134 -6.30 -14.88 -6.15
N MET A 135 -5.59 -13.74 -6.18
CA MET A 135 -5.04 -13.18 -7.42
C MET A 135 -3.92 -14.06 -8.01
N GLN A 136 -3.09 -14.66 -7.18
CA GLN A 136 -2.08 -15.62 -7.63
C GLN A 136 -2.74 -16.86 -8.26
N GLN A 137 -3.76 -17.42 -7.62
CA GLN A 137 -4.55 -18.54 -8.17
C GLN A 137 -5.21 -18.18 -9.51
N ALA A 138 -5.68 -16.94 -9.65
CA ALA A 138 -6.27 -16.43 -10.89
C ALA A 138 -5.22 -16.09 -11.97
N GLY A 139 -3.92 -16.20 -11.69
CA GLY A 139 -2.84 -15.87 -12.62
C GLY A 139 -2.65 -14.38 -12.90
N THR A 140 -3.24 -13.49 -12.09
CA THR A 140 -3.15 -12.03 -12.24
C THR A 140 -2.05 -11.40 -11.39
N GLY A 141 -1.37 -12.20 -10.57
CA GLY A 141 -0.27 -11.75 -9.72
C GLY A 141 0.62 -12.91 -9.30
N THR A 142 1.81 -12.55 -8.85
CA THR A 142 2.79 -13.49 -8.29
C THR A 142 3.39 -12.84 -7.05
N TRP A 143 3.61 -13.61 -6.00
CA TRP A 143 4.28 -13.15 -4.79
C TRP A 143 5.64 -13.81 -4.66
N PHE A 144 6.62 -13.06 -4.24
CA PHE A 144 7.99 -13.53 -4.09
C PHE A 144 8.46 -13.30 -2.66
N GLY A 145 9.34 -14.17 -2.20
CA GLY A 145 10.06 -14.02 -0.95
C GLY A 145 11.56 -14.20 -1.14
N VAL A 146 12.31 -13.59 -0.25
CA VAL A 146 13.75 -13.81 -0.06
C VAL A 146 13.95 -14.42 1.31
N TRP A 147 14.53 -15.59 1.34
CA TRP A 147 14.92 -16.28 2.58
C TRP A 147 16.41 -16.15 2.77
N CYS A 148 16.83 -15.73 3.97
CA CYS A 148 18.22 -15.69 4.37
C CYS A 148 18.41 -16.70 5.52
N ASP A 149 19.28 -17.68 5.34
CA ASP A 149 19.50 -18.76 6.30
C ASP A 149 18.20 -19.44 6.79
N GLY A 150 17.25 -19.62 5.86
CA GLY A 150 15.94 -20.24 6.12
C GLY A 150 14.87 -19.32 6.72
N VAL A 151 15.19 -18.07 7.03
CA VAL A 151 14.24 -17.07 7.56
C VAL A 151 13.75 -16.14 6.44
N LEU A 152 12.44 -15.91 6.34
CA LEU A 152 11.88 -14.96 5.38
C LEU A 152 12.32 -13.54 5.76
N ALA A 153 13.17 -12.95 4.92
CA ALA A 153 13.81 -11.66 5.16
C ALA A 153 13.17 -10.52 4.37
N ALA A 154 12.59 -10.82 3.21
CA ALA A 154 11.93 -9.80 2.39
C ALA A 154 10.81 -10.40 1.55
N ASP A 155 9.86 -9.56 1.14
CA ASP A 155 8.78 -9.95 0.25
C ASP A 155 8.41 -8.87 -0.76
N CYS A 156 7.81 -9.31 -1.86
CA CYS A 156 7.31 -8.42 -2.89
C CYS A 156 6.25 -9.15 -3.74
N GLY A 157 5.15 -8.45 -4.04
CA GLY A 157 4.20 -8.88 -5.04
C GLY A 157 4.45 -8.23 -6.39
N LEU A 158 4.10 -8.92 -7.47
CA LEU A 158 4.04 -8.39 -8.82
C LEU A 158 2.66 -8.69 -9.40
N LEU A 159 1.84 -7.66 -9.53
CA LEU A 159 0.53 -7.73 -10.17
C LEU A 159 0.67 -7.40 -11.65
N ARG A 160 -0.12 -8.07 -12.49
CA ARG A 160 -0.08 -7.89 -13.95
C ARG A 160 -1.42 -7.40 -14.48
N ASP A 161 -1.35 -6.41 -15.36
CA ASP A 161 -2.47 -5.93 -16.15
C ASP A 161 -1.99 -5.73 -17.60
N GLY A 162 -2.33 -6.66 -18.47
CA GLY A 162 -1.81 -6.69 -19.86
C GLY A 162 -0.28 -6.68 -19.89
N ALA A 163 0.29 -5.66 -20.50
CA ALA A 163 1.74 -5.47 -20.64
C ALA A 163 2.37 -4.72 -19.43
N LEU A 164 1.59 -4.34 -18.44
CA LEU A 164 2.07 -3.62 -17.27
C LEU A 164 2.27 -4.57 -16.10
N GLY A 165 3.37 -4.40 -15.38
CA GLY A 165 3.63 -5.01 -14.09
C GLY A 165 3.66 -3.93 -13.00
N ARG A 166 2.98 -4.17 -11.90
CA ARG A 166 3.00 -3.29 -10.73
C ARG A 166 3.58 -4.03 -9.53
N PHE A 167 4.63 -3.49 -8.96
CA PHE A 167 5.11 -3.94 -7.66
C PHE A 167 4.07 -3.62 -6.58
N GLN A 168 3.82 -4.59 -5.74
CA GLN A 168 2.90 -4.49 -4.63
C GLN A 168 3.63 -4.89 -3.35
N HIS A 169 3.64 -3.98 -2.38
CA HIS A 169 4.32 -4.19 -1.12
C HIS A 169 5.75 -4.71 -1.31
N VAL A 170 6.71 -3.84 -1.26
CA VAL A 170 8.13 -4.21 -1.25
C VAL A 170 8.62 -3.98 0.17
N GLY A 171 8.84 -5.06 0.90
CA GLY A 171 9.19 -5.02 2.31
C GLY A 171 10.44 -5.83 2.62
N THR A 172 11.20 -5.35 3.60
CA THR A 172 12.35 -6.07 4.14
C THR A 172 12.26 -6.06 5.66
N HIS A 173 12.54 -7.18 6.28
CA HIS A 173 12.58 -7.31 7.73
C HIS A 173 13.65 -6.37 8.32
N PRO A 174 13.38 -5.61 9.41
CA PRO A 174 14.29 -4.59 9.94
C PRO A 174 15.69 -5.11 10.34
N ALA A 175 15.83 -6.41 10.57
CA ALA A 175 17.12 -7.02 10.91
C ALA A 175 18.02 -7.29 9.69
N TRP A 176 17.55 -7.10 8.45
CA TRP A 176 18.28 -7.31 7.19
C TRP A 176 18.40 -6.01 6.41
#